data_d3de5f7bf8fbe21f12a1a213988cf7b0
#
_entry.id   d3de5f7bf8fbe21f12a1a213988cf7b0
#
_cell.length_a   1.000
_cell.length_b   1.000
_cell.length_c   1.000
_cell.angle_alpha   90.00
_cell.angle_beta   90.00
_cell.angle_gamma   90.00
#
_symmetry.space_group_name_H-M   'P 1'
#
loop_
_entity.id
_entity.type
_entity.pdbx_description
1 polymer ?
#
loop_
_entity_poly.entity_id
_entity_poly.type
_entity_poly.pdbx_seq_one_letter_code
_entity_poly.pdbx_strand_id
1 'polypeptide(L)'
;VRISFQQYLDLHFKIIFNKNIEIIKYYFGGKNMGKHLYNYNWNFFEKDSEELYYFLGFIAADGYISDNEIELTLNEKDIKILEKLRDLIVPDKPLIYRKNTKSYMLKISCKKRIPEFKKFYSMTTNNKHKEIKFPLIKKQYIKHFIRGYIDGDGSIGTAKAYRDDKIYIGIRLRILGNLNFLKELNNQTKNFVKHKTNSIRKKGTENVYEITYNFSTANALLEWLYKDSNIYLERKYIKAEKIWKDEDIV
;
A
#
# COMPACT_ATOMS: atom_id res chain seq x y z
N VAL A 1 -20.59 11.47 31.81
CA VAL A 1 -19.24 11.70 31.30
C VAL A 1 -19.37 11.82 29.78
N ARG A 2 -19.13 13.01 29.21
CA ARG A 2 -19.13 13.22 27.76
C ARG A 2 -17.78 12.74 27.24
N ILE A 3 -17.80 11.65 26.47
CA ILE A 3 -16.63 11.16 25.78
C ILE A 3 -16.40 12.08 24.56
N SER A 4 -15.16 12.50 24.30
CA SER A 4 -14.83 13.27 23.10
C SER A 4 -15.04 12.40 21.85
N PHE A 5 -15.31 13.04 20.70
CA PHE A 5 -15.46 12.33 19.41
C PHE A 5 -14.23 11.45 19.10
N GLN A 6 -13.03 11.91 19.46
CA GLN A 6 -11.80 11.13 19.30
C GLN A 6 -11.78 9.90 20.22
N GLN A 7 -12.18 10.03 21.48
CA GLN A 7 -12.28 8.90 22.41
C GLN A 7 -13.36 7.89 21.98
N TYR A 8 -14.47 8.37 21.38
CA TYR A 8 -15.49 7.51 20.79
C TYR A 8 -14.95 6.74 19.58
N LEU A 9 -14.21 7.39 18.69
CA LEU A 9 -13.54 6.74 17.55
C LEU A 9 -12.50 5.70 18.00
N ASP A 10 -11.68 6.03 19.00
CA ASP A 10 -10.66 5.11 19.53
C ASP A 10 -11.31 3.90 20.24
N LEU A 11 -12.42 4.11 20.95
CA LEU A 11 -13.17 3.05 21.59
C LEU A 11 -13.89 2.16 20.57
N HIS A 12 -14.50 2.77 19.56
CA HIS A 12 -15.17 2.06 18.46
C HIS A 12 -14.16 1.26 17.63
N PHE A 13 -13.01 1.86 17.37
CA PHE A 13 -11.88 1.21 16.72
C PHE A 13 -11.36 0.00 17.55
N LYS A 14 -11.21 0.18 18.89
CA LYS A 14 -10.84 -0.92 19.80
C LYS A 14 -11.86 -2.05 19.80
N ILE A 15 -13.15 -1.73 19.83
CA ILE A 15 -14.22 -2.74 19.87
C ILE A 15 -14.27 -3.52 18.55
N ILE A 16 -14.26 -2.82 17.40
CA ILE A 16 -14.27 -3.47 16.07
C ILE A 16 -12.98 -4.25 15.87
N PHE A 17 -11.84 -3.70 16.28
CA PHE A 17 -10.53 -4.32 16.07
C PHE A 17 -10.32 -5.54 16.99
N ASN A 18 -10.68 -5.46 18.28
CA ASN A 18 -10.57 -6.60 19.20
C ASN A 18 -11.56 -7.72 18.84
N LYS A 19 -12.78 -7.36 18.42
CA LYS A 19 -13.76 -8.33 17.93
C LYS A 19 -13.26 -9.02 16.65
N ASN A 20 -12.55 -8.29 15.79
CA ASN A 20 -11.95 -8.86 14.59
C ASN A 20 -10.70 -9.72 14.90
N ILE A 21 -9.90 -9.39 15.91
CA ILE A 21 -8.76 -10.23 16.34
C ILE A 21 -9.26 -11.56 16.95
N GLU A 22 -10.31 -11.55 17.75
CA GLU A 22 -10.92 -12.79 18.27
C GLU A 22 -11.53 -13.63 17.14
N ILE A 23 -12.15 -12.98 16.16
CA ILE A 23 -12.65 -13.62 14.95
C ILE A 23 -11.49 -14.22 14.14
N ILE A 24 -10.35 -13.51 13.99
CA ILE A 24 -9.15 -14.05 13.35
C ILE A 24 -8.66 -15.31 14.08
N LYS A 25 -8.49 -15.26 15.39
CA LYS A 25 -8.06 -16.41 16.18
C LYS A 25 -9.02 -17.59 16.04
N TYR A 26 -10.33 -17.32 16.00
CA TYR A 26 -11.36 -18.34 15.82
C TYR A 26 -11.33 -18.94 14.42
N TYR A 27 -11.23 -18.14 13.37
CA TYR A 27 -11.24 -18.61 11.98
C TYR A 27 -9.89 -19.14 11.51
N PHE A 28 -8.77 -18.58 11.98
CA PHE A 28 -7.42 -18.98 11.56
C PHE A 28 -6.79 -20.04 12.47
N GLY A 29 -7.28 -20.25 13.70
CA GLY A 29 -6.80 -21.28 14.64
C GLY A 29 -7.35 -22.71 14.42
N GLY A 30 -8.22 -22.94 13.44
CA GLY A 30 -8.95 -24.21 13.27
C GLY A 30 -8.24 -25.25 12.39
N LYS A 31 -8.22 -26.47 12.89
CA LYS A 31 -7.67 -27.72 12.34
C LYS A 31 -8.16 -28.07 10.93
N ASN A 32 -7.28 -28.75 10.17
CA ASN A 32 -7.46 -29.37 8.85
C ASN A 32 -7.43 -28.43 7.65
N MET A 33 -6.22 -27.93 7.35
CA MET A 33 -5.89 -27.49 6.00
C MET A 33 -5.55 -28.72 5.15
N GLY A 34 -6.18 -28.85 3.97
CA GLY A 34 -5.74 -29.83 2.97
C GLY A 34 -4.24 -29.69 2.72
N LYS A 35 -3.57 -30.78 2.34
CA LYS A 35 -2.13 -30.83 2.09
C LYS A 35 -1.78 -29.80 1.00
N HIS A 36 -1.26 -28.63 1.41
CA HIS A 36 -0.71 -27.66 0.47
C HIS A 36 0.65 -28.17 -0.03
N LEU A 37 0.92 -27.96 -1.31
CA LEU A 37 2.22 -28.28 -1.90
C LEU A 37 3.34 -27.42 -1.30
N TYR A 38 3.01 -26.22 -0.81
CA TYR A 38 3.92 -25.24 -0.23
C TYR A 38 3.53 -24.85 1.19
N ASN A 39 4.52 -24.46 1.99
CA ASN A 39 4.34 -24.06 3.38
C ASN A 39 4.08 -22.55 3.51
N TYR A 40 2.83 -22.18 3.62
CA TYR A 40 2.44 -20.77 3.81
C TYR A 40 2.59 -20.34 5.26
N ASN A 41 3.29 -19.23 5.48
CA ASN A 41 3.35 -18.55 6.79
C ASN A 41 2.09 -17.69 6.98
N TRP A 42 1.01 -18.30 7.42
CA TRP A 42 -0.25 -17.59 7.66
C TRP A 42 -0.17 -16.58 8.81
N ASN A 43 0.77 -16.74 9.75
CA ASN A 43 1.01 -15.77 10.81
C ASN A 43 1.40 -14.38 10.27
N PHE A 44 1.96 -14.31 9.05
CA PHE A 44 2.21 -13.05 8.35
C PHE A 44 0.93 -12.20 8.23
N PHE A 45 -0.22 -12.83 7.99
CA PHE A 45 -1.50 -12.16 7.83
C PHE A 45 -2.25 -11.94 9.15
N GLU A 46 -1.79 -12.51 10.23
CA GLU A 46 -2.45 -12.45 11.55
C GLU A 46 -1.79 -11.43 12.50
N LYS A 47 -0.56 -11.04 12.22
CA LYS A 47 0.20 -10.11 13.06
C LYS A 47 0.39 -8.77 12.36
N ASP A 48 0.03 -7.69 13.04
CA ASP A 48 0.33 -6.35 12.54
C ASP A 48 1.84 -6.16 12.40
N SER A 49 2.29 -5.80 11.21
CA SER A 49 3.68 -5.49 10.91
C SER A 49 3.80 -4.46 9.79
N GLU A 50 4.98 -3.87 9.64
CA GLU A 50 5.31 -3.01 8.52
C GLU A 50 5.10 -3.73 7.19
N GLU A 51 5.60 -4.97 7.10
CA GLU A 51 5.58 -5.79 5.89
C GLU A 51 4.16 -6.16 5.47
N LEU A 52 3.31 -6.50 6.44
CA LEU A 52 1.90 -6.80 6.17
C LEU A 52 1.20 -5.59 5.56
N TYR A 53 1.28 -4.43 6.20
CA TYR A 53 0.57 -3.23 5.71
C TYR A 53 1.17 -2.71 4.42
N TYR A 54 2.48 -2.84 4.21
CA TYR A 54 3.11 -2.58 2.92
C TYR A 54 2.56 -3.53 1.83
N PHE A 55 2.50 -4.83 2.10
CA PHE A 55 1.91 -5.81 1.18
C PHE A 55 0.47 -5.46 0.83
N LEU A 56 -0.36 -5.13 1.83
CA LEU A 56 -1.75 -4.72 1.61
C LEU A 56 -1.86 -3.50 0.69
N GLY A 57 -1.02 -2.48 0.90
CA GLY A 57 -0.96 -1.30 0.05
C GLY A 57 -0.55 -1.64 -1.38
N PHE A 58 0.45 -2.50 -1.54
CA PHE A 58 0.94 -2.91 -2.85
C PHE A 58 -0.11 -3.75 -3.61
N ILE A 59 -0.77 -4.70 -2.94
CA ILE A 59 -1.88 -5.46 -3.52
C ILE A 59 -3.06 -4.55 -3.90
N ALA A 60 -3.36 -3.55 -3.09
CA ALA A 60 -4.39 -2.57 -3.38
C ALA A 60 -4.10 -1.79 -4.68
N ALA A 61 -2.82 -1.50 -4.97
CA ALA A 61 -2.39 -0.84 -6.20
C ALA A 61 -2.32 -1.82 -7.40
N ASP A 62 -1.39 -2.78 -7.36
CA ASP A 62 -1.00 -3.63 -8.49
C ASP A 62 -1.45 -5.09 -8.36
N GLY A 63 -1.94 -5.52 -7.19
CA GLY A 63 -2.33 -6.91 -6.95
C GLY A 63 -3.61 -7.31 -7.70
N TYR A 64 -3.80 -8.59 -7.89
CA TYR A 64 -5.07 -9.21 -8.30
C TYR A 64 -5.52 -10.18 -7.21
N ILE A 65 -6.79 -10.15 -6.84
CA ILE A 65 -7.37 -11.07 -5.86
C ILE A 65 -8.61 -11.71 -6.49
N SER A 66 -8.62 -13.00 -6.60
CA SER A 66 -9.80 -13.80 -6.93
C SER A 66 -10.43 -14.40 -5.66
N ASP A 67 -11.35 -15.32 -5.81
CA ASP A 67 -11.94 -16.02 -4.66
C ASP A 67 -10.96 -16.97 -3.96
N ASN A 68 -9.94 -17.43 -4.67
CA ASN A 68 -9.02 -18.44 -4.15
C ASN A 68 -7.54 -18.02 -4.17
N GLU A 69 -7.22 -16.86 -4.74
CA GLU A 69 -5.85 -16.49 -5.06
C GLU A 69 -5.58 -14.99 -4.89
N ILE A 70 -4.38 -14.68 -4.46
CA ILE A 70 -3.79 -13.35 -4.51
C ILE A 70 -2.58 -13.43 -5.44
N GLU A 71 -2.49 -12.52 -6.41
CA GLU A 71 -1.35 -12.43 -7.33
C GLU A 71 -0.77 -11.01 -7.31
N LEU A 72 0.54 -10.94 -7.26
CA LEU A 72 1.30 -9.70 -7.48
C LEU A 72 2.30 -9.95 -8.59
N THR A 73 2.18 -9.21 -9.69
CA THR A 73 3.05 -9.33 -10.86
C THR A 73 3.82 -8.03 -11.06
N LEU A 74 5.15 -8.13 -11.07
CA LEU A 74 6.04 -6.98 -11.26
C LEU A 74 7.05 -7.23 -12.37
N ASN A 75 7.56 -6.15 -12.96
CA ASN A 75 8.65 -6.23 -13.93
C ASN A 75 9.88 -6.91 -13.31
N GLU A 76 10.68 -7.62 -14.12
CA GLU A 76 11.90 -8.30 -13.67
C GLU A 76 12.90 -7.40 -12.94
N LYS A 77 12.92 -6.09 -13.25
CA LYS A 77 13.75 -5.09 -12.54
C LYS A 77 13.37 -4.90 -11.08
N ASP A 78 12.14 -5.23 -10.74
CA ASP A 78 11.57 -5.07 -9.39
C ASP A 78 11.49 -6.43 -8.64
N ILE A 79 12.21 -7.47 -9.10
CA ILE A 79 12.14 -8.84 -8.54
C ILE A 79 12.46 -8.89 -7.05
N LYS A 80 13.40 -8.09 -6.56
CA LYS A 80 13.86 -8.11 -5.17
C LYS A 80 12.72 -7.95 -4.15
N ILE A 81 11.74 -7.10 -4.44
CA ILE A 81 10.59 -6.91 -3.53
C ILE A 81 9.66 -8.12 -3.56
N LEU A 82 9.47 -8.79 -4.71
CA LEU A 82 8.70 -10.03 -4.78
C LEU A 82 9.38 -11.17 -4.04
N GLU A 83 10.71 -11.29 -4.12
CA GLU A 83 11.50 -12.27 -3.38
C GLU A 83 11.35 -12.05 -1.88
N LYS A 84 11.48 -10.81 -1.41
CA LYS A 84 11.29 -10.47 0.00
C LYS A 84 9.89 -10.82 0.50
N LEU A 85 8.84 -10.51 -0.26
CA LEU A 85 7.47 -10.85 0.08
C LEU A 85 7.22 -12.36 0.04
N ARG A 86 7.78 -13.08 -0.95
CA ARG A 86 7.75 -14.54 -1.03
C ARG A 86 8.36 -15.16 0.22
N ASP A 87 9.55 -14.72 0.61
CA ASP A 87 10.28 -15.29 1.76
C ASP A 87 9.53 -15.10 3.08
N LEU A 88 8.78 -14.01 3.21
CA LEU A 88 7.91 -13.75 4.37
C LEU A 88 6.62 -14.59 4.36
N ILE A 89 6.07 -14.91 3.18
CA ILE A 89 4.74 -15.51 3.04
C ILE A 89 4.80 -17.00 2.70
N VAL A 90 5.68 -17.39 1.78
CA VAL A 90 5.75 -18.75 1.22
C VAL A 90 7.14 -19.05 0.65
N PRO A 91 8.17 -19.19 1.51
CA PRO A 91 9.58 -19.20 1.11
C PRO A 91 9.96 -20.35 0.16
N ASP A 92 9.26 -21.46 0.24
CA ASP A 92 9.50 -22.65 -0.58
C ASP A 92 8.82 -22.63 -1.96
N LYS A 93 8.03 -21.56 -2.26
CA LYS A 93 7.34 -21.45 -3.55
C LYS A 93 8.12 -20.58 -4.53
N PRO A 94 8.45 -21.07 -5.75
CA PRO A 94 9.13 -20.26 -6.75
C PRO A 94 8.22 -19.14 -7.26
N LEU A 95 8.83 -17.99 -7.60
CA LEU A 95 8.17 -16.95 -8.40
C LEU A 95 7.94 -17.46 -9.83
N ILE A 96 6.83 -17.11 -10.43
CA ILE A 96 6.47 -17.53 -11.79
C ILE A 96 6.97 -16.48 -12.78
N TYR A 97 7.92 -16.84 -13.65
CA TYR A 97 8.41 -15.95 -14.70
C TYR A 97 7.48 -15.94 -15.91
N ARG A 98 7.11 -14.77 -16.37
CA ARG A 98 6.30 -14.53 -17.57
C ARG A 98 7.17 -13.92 -18.67
N LYS A 99 7.66 -14.75 -19.60
CA LYS A 99 8.62 -14.36 -20.66
C LYS A 99 8.09 -13.21 -21.53
N ASN A 100 6.82 -13.26 -21.93
CA ASN A 100 6.23 -12.27 -22.84
C ASN A 100 6.20 -10.84 -22.27
N THR A 101 6.05 -10.70 -20.95
CA THR A 101 5.98 -9.41 -20.25
C THR A 101 7.25 -9.07 -19.48
N LYS A 102 8.25 -9.95 -19.50
CA LYS A 102 9.49 -9.85 -18.70
C LYS A 102 9.16 -9.50 -17.24
N SER A 103 8.31 -10.30 -16.62
CA SER A 103 7.81 -10.06 -15.29
C SER A 103 7.83 -11.33 -14.45
N TYR A 104 7.87 -11.16 -13.14
CA TYR A 104 7.70 -12.23 -12.15
C TYR A 104 6.38 -12.06 -11.40
N MET A 105 5.80 -13.18 -11.02
CA MET A 105 4.55 -13.22 -10.28
C MET A 105 4.72 -14.01 -8.99
N LEU A 106 4.34 -13.39 -7.87
CA LEU A 106 4.07 -14.05 -6.60
C LEU A 106 2.58 -14.44 -6.57
N LYS A 107 2.32 -15.74 -6.41
CA LYS A 107 0.95 -16.28 -6.35
C LYS A 107 0.71 -17.00 -5.02
N ILE A 108 -0.27 -16.55 -4.27
CA ILE A 108 -0.73 -17.13 -3.00
C ILE A 108 -2.10 -17.76 -3.27
N SER A 109 -2.24 -19.05 -3.02
CA SER A 109 -3.48 -19.79 -3.33
C SER A 109 -3.99 -20.53 -2.12
N CYS A 110 -5.23 -20.23 -1.69
CA CYS A 110 -5.89 -20.93 -0.61
C CYS A 110 -7.41 -20.69 -0.63
N LYS A 111 -8.18 -21.71 -1.02
CA LYS A 111 -9.64 -21.62 -1.13
C LYS A 111 -10.34 -21.19 0.16
N LYS A 112 -9.80 -21.53 1.32
CA LYS A 112 -10.40 -21.19 2.61
C LYS A 112 -9.98 -19.80 3.09
N ARG A 113 -8.69 -19.49 3.03
CA ARG A 113 -8.13 -18.29 3.67
C ARG A 113 -8.24 -17.01 2.83
N ILE A 114 -8.25 -17.11 1.49
CA ILE A 114 -8.36 -15.91 0.64
C ILE A 114 -9.72 -15.21 0.78
N PRO A 115 -10.87 -15.90 0.82
CA PRO A 115 -12.16 -15.26 1.10
C PRO A 115 -12.19 -14.54 2.46
N GLU A 116 -11.60 -15.14 3.49
CA GLU A 116 -11.48 -14.54 4.82
C GLU A 116 -10.62 -13.28 4.79
N PHE A 117 -9.46 -13.32 4.11
CA PHE A 117 -8.58 -12.20 3.86
C PHE A 117 -9.30 -11.04 3.15
N LYS A 118 -10.02 -11.33 2.06
CA LYS A 118 -10.82 -10.33 1.31
C LYS A 118 -11.81 -9.63 2.23
N LYS A 119 -12.58 -10.41 2.99
CA LYS A 119 -13.59 -9.89 3.92
C LYS A 119 -12.96 -9.03 5.02
N PHE A 120 -11.87 -9.50 5.62
CA PHE A 120 -11.21 -8.83 6.73
C PHE A 120 -10.61 -7.47 6.32
N TYR A 121 -9.88 -7.45 5.20
CA TYR A 121 -9.24 -6.21 4.72
C TYR A 121 -10.13 -5.40 3.78
N SER A 122 -11.39 -5.80 3.58
CA SER A 122 -12.34 -5.14 2.66
C SER A 122 -11.75 -4.93 1.26
N MET A 123 -10.94 -5.90 0.80
CA MET A 123 -10.27 -5.82 -0.50
C MET A 123 -11.11 -6.50 -1.59
N THR A 124 -11.38 -5.78 -2.65
CA THR A 124 -12.02 -6.29 -3.86
C THR A 124 -11.17 -5.95 -5.07
N THR A 125 -11.20 -6.79 -6.09
CA THR A 125 -10.32 -6.59 -7.24
C THR A 125 -11.00 -6.59 -8.60
N ASN A 126 -12.21 -7.09 -8.70
CA ASN A 126 -12.90 -7.21 -9.97
C ASN A 126 -13.21 -5.86 -10.64
N ASN A 127 -13.03 -4.74 -9.93
CA ASN A 127 -13.15 -3.38 -10.45
C ASN A 127 -12.30 -2.42 -9.60
N LYS A 128 -10.97 -2.62 -9.56
CA LYS A 128 -10.04 -1.82 -8.75
C LYS A 128 -10.30 -0.31 -8.80
N HIS A 129 -10.48 0.23 -9.99
CA HIS A 129 -10.70 1.67 -10.16
C HIS A 129 -12.04 2.16 -9.63
N LYS A 130 -13.03 1.27 -9.42
CA LYS A 130 -14.36 1.65 -8.95
C LYS A 130 -14.60 1.38 -7.46
N GLU A 131 -13.96 0.36 -6.90
CA GLU A 131 -14.38 -0.22 -5.61
C GLU A 131 -13.33 -0.19 -4.51
N ILE A 132 -12.07 0.16 -4.81
CA ILE A 132 -11.05 0.21 -3.77
C ILE A 132 -11.43 1.24 -2.70
N LYS A 133 -11.42 0.80 -1.45
CA LYS A 133 -11.63 1.64 -0.26
C LYS A 133 -10.33 1.71 0.53
N PHE A 134 -10.10 2.85 1.18
CA PHE A 134 -9.01 2.95 2.13
C PHE A 134 -9.36 2.07 3.35
N PRO A 135 -8.54 1.07 3.71
CA PRO A 135 -8.88 0.14 4.78
C PRO A 135 -8.76 0.81 6.16
N LEU A 136 -9.45 0.24 7.16
CA LEU A 136 -9.28 0.63 8.54
C LEU A 136 -7.93 0.10 9.04
N ILE A 137 -7.00 1.02 9.34
CA ILE A 137 -5.63 0.70 9.73
C ILE A 137 -5.29 1.45 11.03
N LYS A 138 -4.59 0.79 11.95
CA LYS A 138 -4.02 1.45 13.12
C LYS A 138 -3.07 2.56 12.69
N LYS A 139 -3.13 3.71 13.37
CA LYS A 139 -2.40 4.94 13.01
C LYS A 139 -0.92 4.70 12.71
N GLN A 140 -0.25 3.87 13.50
CA GLN A 140 1.17 3.56 13.36
C GLN A 140 1.55 2.81 12.06
N TYR A 141 0.59 2.14 11.41
CA TYR A 141 0.83 1.37 10.19
C TYR A 141 0.34 2.07 8.91
N ILE A 142 -0.33 3.21 9.02
CA ILE A 142 -0.87 3.95 7.86
C ILE A 142 0.24 4.28 6.85
N LYS A 143 1.42 4.71 7.32
CA LYS A 143 2.55 5.03 6.43
C LYS A 143 2.99 3.84 5.59
N HIS A 144 2.97 2.64 6.16
CA HIS A 144 3.42 1.43 5.47
C HIS A 144 2.43 1.02 4.37
N PHE A 145 1.13 1.11 4.64
CA PHE A 145 0.09 0.91 3.63
C PHE A 145 0.20 1.91 2.49
N ILE A 146 0.32 3.21 2.82
CA ILE A 146 0.43 4.27 1.80
C ILE A 146 1.71 4.09 0.99
N ARG A 147 2.84 3.71 1.61
CA ARG A 147 4.09 3.42 0.89
C ARG A 147 3.91 2.26 -0.10
N GLY A 148 3.32 1.14 0.34
CA GLY A 148 3.03 0.02 -0.55
C GLY A 148 2.15 0.41 -1.73
N TYR A 149 1.10 1.21 -1.48
CA TYR A 149 0.24 1.73 -2.54
C TYR A 149 0.98 2.64 -3.53
N ILE A 150 1.85 3.54 -3.02
CA ILE A 150 2.67 4.42 -3.85
C ILE A 150 3.70 3.61 -4.65
N ASP A 151 4.23 2.54 -4.08
CA ASP A 151 5.17 1.66 -4.79
C ASP A 151 4.52 0.95 -5.99
N GLY A 152 3.21 0.68 -5.94
CA GLY A 152 2.42 0.30 -7.11
C GLY A 152 2.07 1.53 -7.96
N ASP A 153 1.03 2.25 -7.63
CA ASP A 153 0.36 3.27 -8.44
C ASP A 153 0.92 4.70 -8.30
N GLY A 154 1.99 4.92 -7.54
CA GLY A 154 2.63 6.22 -7.39
C GLY A 154 3.73 6.49 -8.42
N SER A 155 3.96 7.78 -8.72
CA SER A 155 5.05 8.25 -9.56
C SER A 155 5.84 9.35 -8.87
N ILE A 156 7.14 9.13 -8.66
CA ILE A 156 8.09 10.11 -8.14
C ILE A 156 8.87 10.68 -9.32
N GLY A 157 8.75 11.99 -9.53
CA GLY A 157 9.39 12.71 -10.62
C GLY A 157 9.73 14.14 -10.22
N THR A 158 10.03 15.00 -11.19
CA THR A 158 10.35 16.41 -10.99
C THR A 158 9.16 17.32 -11.26
N ALA A 159 9.09 18.44 -10.57
CA ALA A 159 8.23 19.59 -10.84
C ALA A 159 9.06 20.82 -11.14
N LYS A 160 8.58 21.66 -12.05
CA LYS A 160 9.17 22.98 -12.32
C LYS A 160 8.19 24.07 -11.90
N ALA A 161 8.68 25.11 -11.26
CA ALA A 161 7.94 26.32 -10.98
C ALA A 161 8.71 27.53 -11.52
N TYR A 162 8.00 28.47 -12.10
CA TYR A 162 8.55 29.71 -12.65
C TYR A 162 8.14 30.85 -11.72
N ARG A 163 9.11 31.57 -11.17
CA ARG A 163 8.88 32.76 -10.33
C ARG A 163 10.01 33.74 -10.55
N ASP A 164 9.68 35.02 -10.75
CA ASP A 164 10.67 36.12 -10.89
C ASP A 164 11.77 35.77 -11.89
N ASP A 165 11.39 35.30 -13.09
CA ASP A 165 12.27 34.86 -14.18
C ASP A 165 13.25 33.73 -13.83
N LYS A 166 13.02 33.04 -12.69
CA LYS A 166 13.82 31.89 -12.24
C LYS A 166 13.03 30.60 -12.34
N ILE A 167 13.74 29.55 -12.67
CA ILE A 167 13.20 28.18 -12.69
C ILE A 167 13.58 27.49 -11.38
N TYR A 168 12.57 27.04 -10.65
CA TYR A 168 12.73 26.21 -9.45
C TYR A 168 12.38 24.76 -9.81
N ILE A 169 13.29 23.85 -9.55
CA ILE A 169 13.10 22.42 -9.76
C ILE A 169 12.93 21.76 -8.38
N GLY A 170 11.98 20.85 -8.27
CA GLY A 170 11.74 20.11 -7.03
C GLY A 170 11.07 18.78 -7.30
N ILE A 171 10.83 18.01 -6.26
CA ILE A 171 10.16 16.70 -6.37
C ILE A 171 8.66 16.86 -6.55
N ARG A 172 8.10 15.94 -7.30
CA ARG A 172 6.67 15.73 -7.49
C ARG A 172 6.29 14.28 -7.21
N LEU A 173 5.33 14.09 -6.33
CA LEU A 173 4.68 12.80 -6.09
C LEU A 173 3.27 12.84 -6.69
N ARG A 174 2.97 11.92 -7.59
CA ARG A 174 1.63 11.70 -8.16
C ARG A 174 1.13 10.33 -7.76
N ILE A 175 -0.15 10.23 -7.40
CA ILE A 175 -0.80 8.99 -6.99
C ILE A 175 -2.10 8.87 -7.78
N LEU A 176 -2.32 7.72 -8.41
CA LEU A 176 -3.56 7.38 -9.09
C LEU A 176 -4.48 6.56 -8.17
N GLY A 177 -5.78 6.65 -8.41
CA GLY A 177 -6.78 5.88 -7.68
C GLY A 177 -8.20 6.37 -7.95
N ASN A 178 -9.21 5.77 -7.31
CA ASN A 178 -10.56 6.34 -7.37
C ASN A 178 -10.68 7.56 -6.42
N LEU A 179 -11.71 8.37 -6.67
CA LEU A 179 -11.90 9.64 -5.95
C LEU A 179 -11.99 9.48 -4.43
N ASN A 180 -12.75 8.49 -3.96
CA ASN A 180 -12.99 8.31 -2.52
C ASN A 180 -11.73 7.80 -1.82
N PHE A 181 -11.00 6.88 -2.44
CA PHE A 181 -9.72 6.40 -1.94
C PHE A 181 -8.70 7.53 -1.82
N LEU A 182 -8.55 8.34 -2.88
CA LEU A 182 -7.60 9.47 -2.86
C LEU A 182 -7.98 10.57 -1.88
N LYS A 183 -9.28 10.83 -1.66
CA LYS A 183 -9.75 11.75 -0.62
C LYS A 183 -9.32 11.26 0.76
N GLU A 184 -9.54 9.98 1.05
CA GLU A 184 -9.18 9.41 2.35
C GLU A 184 -7.66 9.34 2.52
N LEU A 185 -6.90 8.91 1.50
CA LEU A 185 -5.44 8.95 1.52
C LEU A 185 -4.92 10.36 1.85
N ASN A 186 -5.48 11.40 1.20
CA ASN A 186 -5.09 12.78 1.46
C ASN A 186 -5.46 13.24 2.88
N ASN A 187 -6.57 12.79 3.44
CA ASN A 187 -6.94 13.07 4.83
C ASN A 187 -5.98 12.40 5.80
N GLN A 188 -5.65 11.14 5.55
CA GLN A 188 -4.71 10.39 6.40
C GLN A 188 -3.30 11.01 6.38
N THR A 189 -2.80 11.43 5.20
CA THR A 189 -1.48 12.06 5.11
C THR A 189 -1.40 13.38 5.87
N LYS A 190 -2.50 14.17 5.95
CA LYS A 190 -2.55 15.42 6.73
C LYS A 190 -2.36 15.24 8.23
N ASN A 191 -2.68 14.05 8.76
CA ASN A 191 -2.49 13.76 10.18
C ASN A 191 -1.01 13.61 10.57
N PHE A 192 -0.13 13.42 9.57
CA PHE A 192 1.31 13.18 9.79
C PHE A 192 2.19 14.26 9.17
N VAL A 193 1.77 14.83 8.05
CA VAL A 193 2.50 15.86 7.32
C VAL A 193 1.60 17.06 7.11
N LYS A 194 2.05 18.23 7.63
CA LYS A 194 1.29 19.48 7.48
C LYS A 194 1.28 19.92 6.02
N HIS A 195 0.13 19.86 5.36
CA HIS A 195 -0.05 20.36 4.02
C HIS A 195 -1.46 20.86 3.75
N LYS A 196 -1.62 21.69 2.72
CA LYS A 196 -2.93 22.14 2.23
C LYS A 196 -3.66 21.00 1.53
N THR A 197 -4.97 21.13 1.38
CA THR A 197 -5.74 20.18 0.57
C THR A 197 -5.33 20.29 -0.89
N ASN A 198 -4.86 19.19 -1.45
CA ASN A 198 -4.48 19.13 -2.86
C ASN A 198 -5.71 18.85 -3.72
N SER A 199 -5.73 19.39 -4.93
CA SER A 199 -6.77 19.09 -5.89
C SER A 199 -6.62 17.67 -6.41
N ILE A 200 -7.75 16.95 -6.46
CA ILE A 200 -7.84 15.64 -7.09
C ILE A 200 -8.46 15.87 -8.47
N ARG A 201 -7.77 15.45 -9.52
CA ARG A 201 -8.17 15.67 -10.91
C ARG A 201 -8.53 14.36 -11.58
N LYS A 202 -9.62 14.36 -12.35
CA LYS A 202 -10.00 13.21 -13.17
C LYS A 202 -8.97 12.96 -14.27
N LYS A 203 -8.64 11.69 -14.53
CA LYS A 203 -7.75 11.23 -15.60
C LYS A 203 -8.51 10.39 -16.60
N GLY A 204 -8.55 10.84 -17.85
CA GLY A 204 -9.22 10.12 -18.92
C GLY A 204 -10.75 9.99 -18.73
N THR A 205 -11.33 8.97 -19.34
CA THR A 205 -12.79 8.71 -19.38
C THR A 205 -13.26 7.80 -18.24
N GLU A 206 -12.39 6.98 -17.69
CA GLU A 206 -12.69 6.05 -16.60
C GLU A 206 -12.78 6.74 -15.23
N ASN A 207 -13.17 5.99 -14.19
CA ASN A 207 -13.23 6.49 -12.81
C ASN A 207 -11.84 6.52 -12.15
N VAL A 208 -10.84 7.01 -12.90
CA VAL A 208 -9.47 7.18 -12.44
C VAL A 208 -9.20 8.65 -12.17
N TYR A 209 -8.60 8.92 -11.02
CA TYR A 209 -8.23 10.26 -10.55
C TYR A 209 -6.76 10.29 -10.18
N GLU A 210 -6.19 11.49 -10.14
CA GLU A 210 -4.83 11.76 -9.74
C GLU A 210 -4.80 12.82 -8.64
N ILE A 211 -4.04 12.55 -7.58
CA ILE A 211 -3.61 13.58 -6.64
C ILE A 211 -2.12 13.86 -6.84
N THR A 212 -1.73 15.15 -6.78
CA THR A 212 -0.36 15.58 -6.99
C THR A 212 0.13 16.39 -5.80
N TYR A 213 1.29 16.03 -5.27
CA TYR A 213 2.05 16.77 -4.28
C TYR A 213 3.34 17.25 -4.91
N ASN A 214 3.72 18.50 -4.66
CA ASN A 214 4.91 19.13 -5.24
C ASN A 214 5.81 19.74 -4.16
N PHE A 215 7.10 19.90 -4.47
CA PHE A 215 8.10 20.60 -3.67
C PHE A 215 8.12 20.15 -2.19
N SER A 216 8.09 21.09 -1.25
CA SER A 216 8.17 20.81 0.19
C SER A 216 7.15 19.79 0.69
N THR A 217 5.93 19.80 0.15
CA THR A 217 4.91 18.80 0.52
C THR A 217 5.30 17.40 0.03
N ALA A 218 5.78 17.29 -1.20
CA ALA A 218 6.24 16.01 -1.73
C ALA A 218 7.45 15.49 -0.94
N ASN A 219 8.41 16.38 -0.64
CA ASN A 219 9.59 16.06 0.16
C ASN A 219 9.19 15.49 1.53
N ALA A 220 8.37 16.24 2.28
CA ALA A 220 7.93 15.82 3.62
C ALA A 220 7.14 14.50 3.61
N LEU A 221 6.29 14.28 2.58
CA LEU A 221 5.57 13.02 2.44
C LEU A 221 6.51 11.86 2.12
N LEU A 222 7.45 12.04 1.19
CA LEU A 222 8.38 10.98 0.80
C LEU A 222 9.36 10.66 1.94
N GLU A 223 9.85 11.65 2.66
CA GLU A 223 10.66 11.43 3.86
C GLU A 223 9.87 10.64 4.91
N TRP A 224 8.65 11.06 5.25
CA TRP A 224 7.80 10.35 6.20
C TRP A 224 7.53 8.90 5.80
N LEU A 225 7.34 8.63 4.50
CA LEU A 225 6.99 7.31 3.98
C LEU A 225 8.19 6.36 3.90
N TYR A 226 9.36 6.85 3.48
CA TYR A 226 10.49 6.00 3.11
C TYR A 226 11.65 6.02 4.10
N LYS A 227 11.87 7.13 4.82
CA LYS A 227 12.93 7.19 5.83
C LYS A 227 12.66 6.17 6.94
N ASP A 228 13.67 5.44 7.33
CA ASP A 228 13.63 4.37 8.34
C ASP A 228 12.66 3.21 7.98
N SER A 229 12.40 2.98 6.69
CA SER A 229 11.57 1.87 6.24
C SER A 229 12.42 0.64 5.92
N ASN A 230 11.91 -0.55 6.27
CA ASN A 230 12.58 -1.83 6.02
C ASN A 230 12.12 -2.52 4.74
N ILE A 231 10.96 -2.12 4.18
CA ILE A 231 10.39 -2.72 2.97
C ILE A 231 9.89 -1.64 2.01
N TYR A 232 10.37 -1.66 0.78
CA TYR A 232 10.09 -0.67 -0.25
C TYR A 232 10.48 -1.18 -1.63
N LEU A 233 10.00 -0.49 -2.67
CA LEU A 233 10.45 -0.67 -4.04
C LEU A 233 11.73 0.14 -4.29
N GLU A 234 12.87 -0.55 -4.50
CA GLU A 234 14.21 0.05 -4.51
C GLU A 234 14.33 1.30 -5.41
N ARG A 235 13.82 1.23 -6.66
CA ARG A 235 13.88 2.36 -7.60
C ARG A 235 13.11 3.61 -7.13
N LYS A 236 12.10 3.47 -6.26
CA LYS A 236 11.35 4.60 -5.68
C LYS A 236 12.02 5.09 -4.41
N TYR A 237 12.56 4.16 -3.61
CA TYR A 237 13.34 4.50 -2.43
C TYR A 237 14.56 5.37 -2.80
N ILE A 238 15.35 4.98 -3.81
CA ILE A 238 16.52 5.74 -4.27
C ILE A 238 16.12 7.18 -4.68
N LYS A 239 14.98 7.36 -5.34
CA LYS A 239 14.49 8.70 -5.69
C LYS A 239 14.07 9.52 -4.46
N ALA A 240 13.46 8.88 -3.47
CA ALA A 240 13.05 9.54 -2.24
C ALA A 240 14.25 9.85 -1.34
N GLU A 241 15.25 8.95 -1.29
CA GLU A 241 16.45 9.09 -0.47
C GLU A 241 17.26 10.34 -0.77
N LYS A 242 17.29 10.77 -2.02
CA LYS A 242 17.94 12.04 -2.43
C LYS A 242 17.45 13.25 -1.64
N ILE A 243 16.21 13.24 -1.13
CA ILE A 243 15.61 14.36 -0.39
C ILE A 243 16.35 14.63 0.93
N TRP A 244 16.69 13.58 1.68
CA TRP A 244 17.33 13.74 3.00
C TRP A 244 18.83 13.52 2.99
N LYS A 245 19.39 13.18 1.81
CA LYS A 245 20.84 13.17 1.59
C LYS A 245 21.37 14.48 1.00
N ASP A 246 20.48 15.48 0.79
CA ASP A 246 20.82 16.77 0.15
C ASP A 246 21.56 16.60 -1.19
N GLU A 247 21.34 15.49 -1.89
CA GLU A 247 21.84 15.29 -3.24
C GLU A 247 21.04 16.16 -4.22
N ASP A 248 21.74 16.85 -5.13
CA ASP A 248 21.10 17.72 -6.13
C ASP A 248 19.94 16.98 -6.83
N ILE A 249 18.74 17.52 -6.65
CA ILE A 249 17.53 17.02 -7.27
C ILE A 249 17.50 17.55 -8.71
N VAL A 250 18.20 16.88 -9.61
CA VAL A 250 18.21 17.17 -11.04
C VAL A 250 17.15 16.34 -11.77
#